data_424fc83267dc95db2b942f448ccc290c
#
_entry.id   424fc83267dc95db2b942f448ccc290c
#
_cell.length_a   1.000
_cell.length_b   1.000
_cell.length_c   1.000
_cell.angle_alpha   90.00
_cell.angle_beta   90.00
_cell.angle_gamma   90.00
#
_symmetry.space_group_name_H-M   'P 1'
#
loop_
_entity.id
_entity.type
_entity.pdbx_description
1 polymer ?
#
loop_
_entity_poly.entity_id
_entity_poly.type
_entity_poly.pdbx_seq_one_letter_code
_entity_poly.pdbx_strand_id
1 'polypeptide(L)'
;KLKEIYEKRFDEMTVAITTEMGCPKDFSSDVQTQSGLDHLNDFIEQLKNFNFENKFNDKSNNYITHEPIGVCGLITPWNWPINQIALKVIPALATGCTMVLKPSEIAPLSGILFAEMMDEAGFPSGVFNLVNGDGSGVGTFMSGHPDIDLVSFTGSTRAGRLILQNASHSIKRVCLELGGKGGNIVFADAPSNAVRDGIRNVMSNSGQSC
;
A
#
# COMPACT_ATOMS: atom_id res chain seq x y z
N LYS A 1 10.75 -9.49 -12.93
CA LYS A 1 11.25 -8.24 -13.51
C LYS A 1 11.13 -7.06 -12.56
N LEU A 2 9.91 -6.67 -12.08
CA LEU A 2 9.76 -5.53 -11.17
C LEU A 2 10.65 -5.64 -9.93
N LYS A 3 10.71 -6.83 -9.30
CA LYS A 3 11.60 -7.11 -8.17
C LYS A 3 13.07 -6.84 -8.51
N GLU A 4 13.56 -7.36 -9.63
CA GLU A 4 14.95 -7.19 -10.09
C GLU A 4 15.30 -5.71 -10.34
N ILE A 5 14.34 -4.96 -10.88
CA ILE A 5 14.49 -3.50 -11.09
C ILE A 5 14.51 -2.78 -9.75
N TYR A 6 13.62 -3.16 -8.83
CA TYR A 6 13.59 -2.59 -7.49
C TYR A 6 14.90 -2.83 -6.73
N GLU A 7 15.42 -4.08 -6.77
CA GLU A 7 16.72 -4.42 -6.18
C GLU A 7 17.87 -3.58 -6.79
N LYS A 8 17.87 -3.41 -8.10
CA LYS A 8 18.87 -2.60 -8.81
C LYS A 8 18.80 -1.11 -8.46
N ARG A 9 17.58 -0.58 -8.22
CA ARG A 9 17.32 0.83 -7.90
C ARG A 9 17.05 1.06 -6.41
N PHE A 10 17.45 0.13 -5.55
CA PHE A 10 17.21 0.17 -4.10
C PHE A 10 17.77 1.42 -3.45
N ASP A 11 19.00 1.80 -3.79
CA ASP A 11 19.65 3.01 -3.25
C ASP A 11 18.94 4.29 -3.71
N GLU A 12 18.41 4.34 -4.93
CA GLU A 12 17.62 5.49 -5.41
C GLU A 12 16.34 5.63 -4.56
N MET A 13 15.65 4.53 -4.27
CA MET A 13 14.47 4.52 -3.41
C MET A 13 14.81 4.99 -1.99
N THR A 14 15.94 4.52 -1.44
CA THR A 14 16.43 4.97 -0.12
C THR A 14 16.66 6.47 -0.08
N VAL A 15 17.28 7.03 -1.12
CA VAL A 15 17.52 8.48 -1.24
C VAL A 15 16.22 9.26 -1.38
N ALA A 16 15.28 8.76 -2.19
CA ALA A 16 13.97 9.39 -2.37
C ALA A 16 13.22 9.48 -1.02
N ILE A 17 13.12 8.39 -0.29
CA ILE A 17 12.44 8.34 1.03
C ILE A 17 13.14 9.24 2.03
N THR A 18 14.47 9.19 2.12
CA THR A 18 15.23 10.07 3.01
C THR A 18 14.96 11.55 2.71
N THR A 19 14.88 11.91 1.44
CA THR A 19 14.68 13.29 0.99
C THR A 19 13.27 13.79 1.28
N GLU A 20 12.26 13.01 0.94
CA GLU A 20 10.85 13.46 1.05
C GLU A 20 10.30 13.38 2.46
N MET A 21 10.76 12.41 3.26
CA MET A 21 10.22 12.11 4.57
C MET A 21 11.11 12.63 5.72
N GLY A 22 12.38 12.94 5.44
CA GLY A 22 13.37 13.31 6.47
C GLY A 22 13.77 12.14 7.37
N CYS A 23 13.61 10.91 6.92
CA CYS A 23 13.95 9.70 7.64
C CYS A 23 15.48 9.53 7.72
N PRO A 24 16.05 9.07 8.86
CA PRO A 24 17.48 8.72 8.93
C PRO A 24 17.84 7.70 7.85
N LYS A 25 18.99 7.90 7.18
CA LYS A 25 19.39 7.11 6.01
C LYS A 25 19.39 5.60 6.28
N ASP A 26 19.94 5.18 7.43
CA ASP A 26 20.00 3.76 7.81
C ASP A 26 18.57 3.19 7.97
N PHE A 27 17.67 3.94 8.60
CA PHE A 27 16.27 3.52 8.73
C PHE A 27 15.54 3.54 7.40
N SER A 28 15.84 4.49 6.52
CA SER A 28 15.29 4.51 5.15
C SER A 28 15.71 3.28 4.37
N SER A 29 16.99 2.86 4.47
CA SER A 29 17.50 1.65 3.82
C SER A 29 16.92 0.39 4.45
N ASP A 30 17.24 0.18 5.74
CA ASP A 30 17.07 -1.12 6.39
C ASP A 30 15.62 -1.45 6.72
N VAL A 31 14.74 -0.44 6.77
CA VAL A 31 13.35 -0.61 7.16
C VAL A 31 12.38 -0.13 6.09
N GLN A 32 12.46 1.13 5.69
CA GLN A 32 11.49 1.72 4.77
C GLN A 32 11.60 1.11 3.36
N THR A 33 12.77 1.20 2.73
CA THR A 33 13.01 0.65 1.39
C THR A 33 12.92 -0.87 1.38
N GLN A 34 13.48 -1.51 2.43
CA GLN A 34 13.42 -2.95 2.57
C GLN A 34 11.99 -3.47 2.61
N SER A 35 11.06 -2.76 3.26
CA SER A 35 9.65 -3.19 3.31
C SER A 35 9.00 -3.33 1.92
N GLY A 36 9.37 -2.47 0.96
CA GLY A 36 8.90 -2.60 -0.41
C GLY A 36 9.38 -3.87 -1.09
N LEU A 37 10.65 -4.24 -0.87
CA LEU A 37 11.22 -5.49 -1.38
C LEU A 37 10.60 -6.73 -0.72
N ASP A 38 10.37 -6.66 0.59
CA ASP A 38 9.74 -7.75 1.34
C ASP A 38 8.33 -8.02 0.81
N HIS A 39 7.53 -6.98 0.58
CA HIS A 39 6.21 -7.13 -0.03
C HIS A 39 6.25 -7.71 -1.45
N LEU A 40 7.23 -7.31 -2.27
CA LEU A 40 7.43 -7.93 -3.60
C LEU A 40 7.72 -9.42 -3.48
N ASN A 41 8.58 -9.82 -2.55
CA ASN A 41 8.91 -11.22 -2.32
C ASN A 41 7.69 -12.02 -1.86
N ASP A 42 6.98 -11.51 -0.85
CA ASP A 42 5.82 -12.18 -0.26
C ASP A 42 4.68 -12.38 -1.28
N PHE A 43 4.34 -11.35 -2.04
CA PHE A 43 3.27 -11.46 -3.04
C PHE A 43 3.66 -12.33 -4.24
N ILE A 44 4.94 -12.34 -4.65
CA ILE A 44 5.41 -13.27 -5.67
C ILE A 44 5.23 -14.71 -5.20
N GLU A 45 5.56 -15.01 -3.95
CA GLU A 45 5.40 -16.36 -3.40
C GLU A 45 3.92 -16.74 -3.22
N GLN A 46 3.11 -15.84 -2.72
CA GLN A 46 1.66 -16.05 -2.60
C GLN A 46 1.02 -16.29 -3.97
N LEU A 47 1.38 -15.51 -4.99
CA LEU A 47 0.82 -15.65 -6.35
C LEU A 47 1.14 -17.00 -6.98
N LYS A 48 2.32 -17.59 -6.73
CA LYS A 48 2.67 -18.93 -7.23
C LYS A 48 1.73 -20.02 -6.69
N ASN A 49 1.22 -19.82 -5.47
CA ASN A 49 0.43 -20.80 -4.76
C ASN A 49 -1.08 -20.48 -4.74
N PHE A 50 -1.48 -19.31 -5.30
CA PHE A 50 -2.86 -18.88 -5.30
C PHE A 50 -3.65 -19.51 -6.44
N ASN A 51 -4.73 -20.20 -6.12
CA ASN A 51 -5.64 -20.78 -7.10
C ASN A 51 -6.80 -19.80 -7.37
N PHE A 52 -6.84 -19.26 -8.58
CA PHE A 52 -7.92 -18.37 -9.01
C PHE A 52 -9.24 -19.08 -9.26
N GLU A 53 -9.21 -20.40 -9.49
CA GLU A 53 -10.41 -21.21 -9.62
C GLU A 53 -10.31 -22.42 -8.70
N ASN A 54 -11.32 -22.63 -7.87
CA ASN A 54 -11.41 -23.75 -6.95
C ASN A 54 -12.77 -24.42 -7.08
N LYS A 55 -12.79 -25.74 -7.06
CA LYS A 55 -14.04 -26.47 -6.96
C LYS A 55 -14.66 -26.24 -5.58
N PHE A 56 -15.95 -25.91 -5.52
CA PHE A 56 -16.63 -25.60 -4.25
C PHE A 56 -16.59 -26.79 -3.27
N ASN A 57 -16.85 -28.00 -3.78
CA ASN A 57 -16.64 -29.27 -3.07
C ASN A 57 -16.66 -30.44 -4.07
N ASP A 58 -16.25 -31.62 -3.63
CA ASP A 58 -16.15 -32.81 -4.51
C ASP A 58 -17.49 -33.33 -5.02
N LYS A 59 -18.61 -32.96 -4.39
CA LYS A 59 -19.95 -33.47 -4.70
C LYS A 59 -20.75 -32.56 -5.63
N SER A 60 -20.22 -31.38 -5.98
CA SER A 60 -20.91 -30.40 -6.83
C SER A 60 -20.10 -30.06 -8.09
N ASN A 61 -20.79 -29.58 -9.11
CA ASN A 61 -20.17 -28.97 -10.30
C ASN A 61 -20.02 -27.45 -10.15
N ASN A 62 -20.09 -26.93 -8.93
CA ASN A 62 -19.93 -25.51 -8.65
C ASN A 62 -18.45 -25.17 -8.45
N TYR A 63 -18.04 -24.03 -8.96
CA TYR A 63 -16.70 -23.46 -8.85
C TYR A 63 -16.75 -22.11 -8.15
N ILE A 64 -15.69 -21.77 -7.44
CA ILE A 64 -15.42 -20.45 -6.92
C ILE A 64 -14.31 -19.88 -7.79
N THR A 65 -14.61 -18.82 -8.53
CA THR A 65 -13.65 -18.12 -9.39
C THR A 65 -13.34 -16.76 -8.78
N HIS A 66 -12.06 -16.42 -8.70
CA HIS A 66 -11.58 -15.11 -8.27
C HIS A 66 -11.25 -14.28 -9.52
N GLU A 67 -11.97 -13.18 -9.69
CA GLU A 67 -11.80 -12.28 -10.82
C GLU A 67 -11.32 -10.89 -10.36
N PRO A 68 -10.61 -10.13 -11.23
CA PRO A 68 -10.26 -8.74 -10.93
C PRO A 68 -11.50 -7.92 -10.60
N ILE A 69 -11.43 -7.09 -9.56
CA ILE A 69 -12.57 -6.23 -9.20
C ILE A 69 -12.80 -5.11 -10.23
N GLY A 70 -11.78 -4.78 -11.02
CA GLY A 70 -11.82 -3.70 -12.00
C GLY A 70 -10.73 -2.65 -11.75
N VAL A 71 -11.11 -1.37 -11.73
CA VAL A 71 -10.21 -0.23 -11.54
C VAL A 71 -10.07 0.10 -10.05
N CYS A 72 -8.84 0.08 -9.56
CA CYS A 72 -8.52 0.40 -8.17
C CYS A 72 -7.99 1.83 -8.02
N GLY A 73 -8.64 2.66 -7.22
CA GLY A 73 -8.13 3.95 -6.73
C GLY A 73 -7.32 3.74 -5.45
N LEU A 74 -6.01 3.96 -5.51
CA LEU A 74 -5.09 3.71 -4.41
C LEU A 74 -4.56 5.04 -3.85
N ILE A 75 -4.78 5.31 -2.56
CA ILE A 75 -4.38 6.56 -1.93
C ILE A 75 -3.53 6.25 -0.71
N THR A 76 -2.28 6.73 -0.70
CA THR A 76 -1.28 6.39 0.32
C THR A 76 -0.81 7.59 1.12
N PRO A 77 -0.44 7.40 2.40
CA PRO A 77 0.09 8.45 3.27
C PRO A 77 1.60 8.66 3.06
N TRP A 78 2.16 9.61 3.81
CA TRP A 78 3.56 10.04 3.71
C TRP A 78 4.51 9.32 4.68
N ASN A 79 4.01 8.69 5.73
CA ASN A 79 4.82 8.20 6.85
C ASN A 79 5.51 6.84 6.60
N TRP A 80 5.00 6.04 5.68
CA TRP A 80 5.56 4.78 5.20
C TRP A 80 5.39 4.69 3.68
N PRO A 81 6.06 5.57 2.89
CA PRO A 81 5.71 5.81 1.49
C PRO A 81 5.69 4.53 0.66
N ILE A 82 6.85 3.89 0.47
CA ILE A 82 6.94 2.71 -0.40
C ILE A 82 6.24 1.48 0.19
N ASN A 83 6.23 1.32 1.52
CA ASN A 83 5.48 0.25 2.18
C ASN A 83 3.99 0.30 1.82
N GLN A 84 3.38 1.48 1.95
CA GLN A 84 1.96 1.66 1.65
C GLN A 84 1.63 1.56 0.16
N ILE A 85 2.54 2.00 -0.71
CA ILE A 85 2.41 1.81 -2.16
C ILE A 85 2.46 0.32 -2.49
N ALA A 86 3.47 -0.40 -2.02
CA ALA A 86 3.66 -1.82 -2.30
C ALA A 86 2.47 -2.66 -1.83
N LEU A 87 1.99 -2.44 -0.60
CA LEU A 87 0.84 -3.15 -0.02
C LEU A 87 -0.47 -2.97 -0.80
N LYS A 88 -0.59 -1.96 -1.63
CA LYS A 88 -1.79 -1.71 -2.44
C LYS A 88 -1.58 -2.08 -3.91
N VAL A 89 -0.47 -1.65 -4.49
CA VAL A 89 -0.19 -1.83 -5.92
C VAL A 89 0.09 -3.30 -6.24
N ILE A 90 0.93 -3.98 -5.45
CA ILE A 90 1.34 -5.35 -5.77
C ILE A 90 0.16 -6.33 -5.74
N PRO A 91 -0.70 -6.36 -4.71
CA PRO A 91 -1.87 -7.25 -4.73
C PRO A 91 -2.88 -6.89 -5.83
N ALA A 92 -3.11 -5.61 -6.12
CA ALA A 92 -3.96 -5.21 -7.23
C ALA A 92 -3.42 -5.71 -8.58
N LEU A 93 -2.11 -5.58 -8.78
CA LEU A 93 -1.42 -6.09 -9.96
C LEU A 93 -1.48 -7.62 -10.06
N ALA A 94 -1.21 -8.32 -8.95
CA ALA A 94 -1.23 -9.78 -8.88
C ALA A 94 -2.61 -10.37 -9.19
N THR A 95 -3.68 -9.64 -8.89
CA THR A 95 -5.07 -10.05 -9.15
C THR A 95 -5.61 -9.54 -10.50
N GLY A 96 -4.78 -8.91 -11.34
CA GLY A 96 -5.16 -8.47 -12.68
C GLY A 96 -5.97 -7.18 -12.74
N CYS A 97 -5.99 -6.37 -11.67
CA CYS A 97 -6.66 -5.08 -11.65
C CYS A 97 -5.84 -4.01 -12.38
N THR A 98 -6.53 -3.04 -12.97
CA THR A 98 -5.91 -1.76 -13.35
C THR A 98 -6.03 -0.77 -12.20
N MET A 99 -5.16 0.25 -12.17
CA MET A 99 -5.12 1.12 -11.01
C MET A 99 -4.65 2.54 -11.28
N VAL A 100 -5.12 3.46 -10.42
CA VAL A 100 -4.61 4.82 -10.31
C VAL A 100 -4.09 5.01 -8.89
N LEU A 101 -2.81 5.30 -8.76
CA LEU A 101 -2.15 5.59 -7.47
C LEU A 101 -2.06 7.11 -7.27
N LYS A 102 -2.52 7.59 -6.11
CA LYS A 102 -2.23 8.94 -5.60
C LYS A 102 -1.42 8.82 -4.31
N PRO A 103 -0.10 9.03 -4.34
CA PRO A 103 0.70 9.17 -3.13
C PRO A 103 0.36 10.47 -2.40
N SER A 104 0.79 10.58 -1.14
CA SER A 104 0.71 11.85 -0.43
C SER A 104 1.50 12.94 -1.16
N GLU A 105 0.96 14.14 -1.24
CA GLU A 105 1.64 15.32 -1.75
C GLU A 105 2.90 15.70 -0.96
N ILE A 106 3.01 15.21 0.28
CA ILE A 106 4.17 15.42 1.15
C ILE A 106 5.33 14.48 0.79
N ALA A 107 5.02 13.28 0.30
CA ALA A 107 6.01 12.25 -0.04
C ALA A 107 5.69 11.61 -1.41
N PRO A 108 5.87 12.36 -2.52
CA PRO A 108 5.54 11.88 -3.85
C PRO A 108 6.70 11.17 -4.55
N LEU A 109 7.97 11.40 -4.12
CA LEU A 109 9.16 10.98 -4.88
C LEU A 109 9.29 9.47 -4.98
N SER A 110 9.05 8.75 -3.90
CA SER A 110 9.05 7.29 -3.91
C SER A 110 7.97 6.71 -4.83
N GLY A 111 6.80 7.35 -4.89
CA GLY A 111 5.73 6.99 -5.83
C GLY A 111 6.12 7.22 -7.29
N ILE A 112 6.76 8.34 -7.59
CA ILE A 112 7.26 8.66 -8.94
C ILE A 112 8.32 7.65 -9.36
N LEU A 113 9.30 7.39 -8.48
CA LEU A 113 10.35 6.41 -8.74
C LEU A 113 9.78 5.00 -8.95
N PHE A 114 8.78 4.62 -8.16
CA PHE A 114 8.10 3.34 -8.34
C PHE A 114 7.35 3.25 -9.68
N ALA A 115 6.75 4.36 -10.14
CA ALA A 115 6.11 4.43 -11.46
C ALA A 115 7.11 4.23 -12.60
N GLU A 116 8.30 4.81 -12.49
CA GLU A 116 9.40 4.57 -13.44
C GLU A 116 9.82 3.09 -13.46
N MET A 117 9.91 2.45 -12.29
CA MET A 117 10.22 1.02 -12.19
C MET A 117 9.12 0.15 -12.83
N MET A 118 7.86 0.56 -12.73
CA MET A 118 6.73 -0.13 -13.38
C MET A 118 6.85 -0.04 -14.92
N ASP A 119 7.20 1.13 -15.45
CA ASP A 119 7.44 1.33 -16.89
C ASP A 119 8.63 0.50 -17.37
N GLU A 120 9.77 0.55 -16.66
CA GLU A 120 10.97 -0.25 -16.95
C GLU A 120 10.68 -1.76 -16.90
N ALA A 121 9.79 -2.20 -16.03
CA ALA A 121 9.35 -3.59 -15.96
C ALA A 121 8.53 -4.05 -17.17
N GLY A 122 8.02 -3.10 -17.96
CA GLY A 122 7.30 -3.34 -19.19
C GLY A 122 5.85 -3.77 -18.97
N PHE A 123 5.19 -3.27 -17.93
CA PHE A 123 3.75 -3.45 -17.79
C PHE A 123 3.00 -2.70 -18.90
N PRO A 124 1.88 -3.24 -19.40
CA PRO A 124 1.10 -2.56 -20.43
C PRO A 124 0.63 -1.18 -19.97
N SER A 125 0.63 -0.22 -20.91
CA SER A 125 0.11 1.13 -20.64
C SER A 125 -1.32 1.07 -20.11
N GLY A 126 -1.60 1.87 -19.06
CA GLY A 126 -2.90 1.94 -18.40
C GLY A 126 -3.12 0.92 -17.27
N VAL A 127 -2.27 -0.10 -17.12
CA VAL A 127 -2.34 -1.03 -15.97
C VAL A 127 -2.03 -0.30 -14.67
N PHE A 128 -0.96 0.48 -14.64
CA PHE A 128 -0.59 1.33 -13.51
C PHE A 128 -0.51 2.79 -13.96
N ASN A 129 -1.16 3.68 -13.21
CA ASN A 129 -1.16 5.11 -13.48
C ASN A 129 -0.88 5.85 -12.18
N LEU A 130 0.00 6.86 -12.22
CA LEU A 130 0.31 7.72 -11.10
C LEU A 130 -0.29 9.11 -11.33
N VAL A 131 -0.97 9.64 -10.31
CA VAL A 131 -1.44 11.03 -10.28
C VAL A 131 -0.97 11.70 -8.99
N ASN A 132 -0.38 12.88 -9.12
CA ASN A 132 -0.01 13.71 -7.99
C ASN A 132 -1.07 14.79 -7.74
N GLY A 133 -1.25 15.17 -6.49
CA GLY A 133 -2.16 16.21 -6.06
C GLY A 133 -2.57 16.05 -4.61
N ASP A 134 -3.32 17.01 -4.12
CA ASP A 134 -3.77 17.05 -2.72
C ASP A 134 -4.98 16.14 -2.47
N GLY A 135 -5.30 15.97 -1.18
CA GLY A 135 -6.43 15.15 -0.77
C GLY A 135 -7.78 15.77 -1.12
N SER A 136 -7.89 17.12 -1.09
CA SER A 136 -9.13 17.87 -1.35
C SER A 136 -9.49 17.92 -2.82
N GLY A 137 -8.51 17.97 -3.69
CA GLY A 137 -8.67 17.94 -5.14
C GLY A 137 -8.71 16.50 -5.65
N VAL A 138 -7.52 15.97 -5.98
CA VAL A 138 -7.40 14.64 -6.64
C VAL A 138 -7.96 13.51 -5.79
N GLY A 139 -7.72 13.51 -4.46
CA GLY A 139 -8.23 12.47 -3.56
C GLY A 139 -9.77 12.43 -3.53
N THR A 140 -10.41 13.60 -3.46
CA THR A 140 -11.87 13.71 -3.50
C THR A 140 -12.42 13.23 -4.84
N PHE A 141 -11.80 13.67 -5.94
CA PHE A 141 -12.23 13.28 -7.28
C PHE A 141 -12.12 11.77 -7.51
N MET A 142 -10.99 11.16 -7.12
CA MET A 142 -10.79 9.71 -7.23
C MET A 142 -11.81 8.93 -6.41
N SER A 143 -12.05 9.33 -5.15
CA SER A 143 -12.96 8.61 -4.27
C SER A 143 -14.42 8.62 -4.75
N GLY A 144 -14.83 9.68 -5.47
CA GLY A 144 -16.17 9.82 -6.04
C GLY A 144 -16.30 9.36 -7.51
N HIS A 145 -15.20 9.02 -8.19
CA HIS A 145 -15.21 8.73 -9.62
C HIS A 145 -16.05 7.49 -9.96
N PRO A 146 -17.02 7.54 -10.88
CA PRO A 146 -17.92 6.41 -11.16
C PRO A 146 -17.21 5.19 -11.73
N ASP A 147 -16.12 5.37 -12.48
CA ASP A 147 -15.39 4.29 -13.13
C ASP A 147 -14.27 3.68 -12.24
N ILE A 148 -14.22 4.03 -10.95
CA ILE A 148 -13.39 3.35 -9.96
C ILE A 148 -14.27 2.37 -9.20
N ASP A 149 -13.88 1.10 -9.19
CA ASP A 149 -14.64 0.00 -8.57
C ASP A 149 -14.26 -0.22 -7.11
N LEU A 150 -13.01 0.09 -6.75
CA LEU A 150 -12.49 -0.03 -5.39
C LEU A 150 -11.61 1.16 -5.04
N VAL A 151 -11.79 1.72 -3.83
CA VAL A 151 -10.84 2.68 -3.24
C VAL A 151 -10.14 2.03 -2.06
N SER A 152 -8.81 1.96 -2.10
CA SER A 152 -7.97 1.58 -0.97
C SER A 152 -7.23 2.82 -0.45
N PHE A 153 -7.54 3.19 0.77
CA PHE A 153 -7.01 4.39 1.42
C PHE A 153 -6.29 4.06 2.72
N THR A 154 -5.15 4.67 2.93
CA THR A 154 -4.48 4.73 4.24
C THR A 154 -4.24 6.18 4.62
N GLY A 155 -4.65 6.57 5.83
CA GLY A 155 -4.48 7.94 6.32
C GLY A 155 -5.35 8.27 7.54
N SER A 156 -5.81 9.52 7.64
CA SER A 156 -6.57 9.97 8.79
C SER A 156 -8.03 9.51 8.79
N THR A 157 -8.60 9.30 9.97
CA THR A 157 -10.03 8.99 10.15
C THR A 157 -10.93 10.03 9.48
N ARG A 158 -10.56 11.32 9.55
CA ARG A 158 -11.31 12.40 8.88
C ARG A 158 -11.39 12.19 7.38
N ALA A 159 -10.26 11.92 6.74
CA ALA A 159 -10.23 11.67 5.30
C ALA A 159 -10.95 10.37 4.93
N GLY A 160 -10.82 9.30 5.73
CA GLY A 160 -11.55 8.05 5.53
C GLY A 160 -13.06 8.22 5.52
N ARG A 161 -13.61 9.06 6.41
CA ARG A 161 -15.04 9.39 6.41
C ARG A 161 -15.48 10.09 5.12
N LEU A 162 -14.68 11.04 4.63
CA LEU A 162 -14.98 11.74 3.37
C LEU A 162 -14.94 10.78 2.18
N ILE A 163 -13.98 9.87 2.15
CA ILE A 163 -13.88 8.83 1.12
C ILE A 163 -15.12 7.93 1.13
N LEU A 164 -15.59 7.47 2.29
CA LEU A 164 -16.82 6.70 2.41
C LEU A 164 -18.04 7.46 1.89
N GLN A 165 -18.15 8.75 2.22
CA GLN A 165 -19.24 9.59 1.72
C GLN A 165 -19.21 9.72 0.20
N ASN A 166 -18.05 10.00 -0.39
CA ASN A 166 -17.90 10.13 -1.84
C ASN A 166 -18.16 8.79 -2.56
N ALA A 167 -17.65 7.69 -2.02
CA ALA A 167 -17.77 6.35 -2.60
C ALA A 167 -19.21 5.81 -2.56
N SER A 168 -20.05 6.31 -1.64
CA SER A 168 -21.43 5.85 -1.48
C SER A 168 -22.30 6.06 -2.72
N HIS A 169 -22.00 7.06 -3.53
CA HIS A 169 -22.78 7.36 -4.74
C HIS A 169 -22.75 6.25 -5.80
N SER A 170 -21.66 5.49 -5.87
CA SER A 170 -21.50 4.36 -6.80
C SER A 170 -21.47 3.00 -6.10
N ILE A 171 -21.63 2.97 -4.76
CA ILE A 171 -21.61 1.74 -3.94
C ILE A 171 -20.31 0.95 -4.15
N LYS A 172 -19.22 1.61 -4.52
CA LYS A 172 -17.92 0.98 -4.73
C LYS A 172 -17.35 0.41 -3.44
N ARG A 173 -16.50 -0.59 -3.56
CA ARG A 173 -15.79 -1.13 -2.40
C ARG A 173 -14.80 -0.12 -1.83
N VAL A 174 -14.73 -0.01 -0.51
CA VAL A 174 -13.77 0.86 0.19
C VAL A 174 -13.03 0.04 1.24
N CYS A 175 -11.69 0.10 1.18
CA CYS A 175 -10.78 -0.45 2.18
C CYS A 175 -10.08 0.71 2.87
N LEU A 176 -10.22 0.81 4.19
CA LEU A 176 -9.66 1.90 4.99
C LEU A 176 -8.65 1.35 6.00
N GLU A 177 -7.43 1.88 5.94
CA GLU A 177 -6.40 1.73 6.96
C GLU A 177 -6.20 3.09 7.63
N LEU A 178 -6.57 3.20 8.90
CA LEU A 178 -6.65 4.47 9.60
C LEU A 178 -5.70 4.51 10.80
N GLY A 179 -5.48 5.71 11.33
CA GLY A 179 -4.69 5.90 12.53
C GLY A 179 -5.38 5.41 13.79
N GLY A 180 -4.58 5.14 14.79
CA GLY A 180 -5.05 4.72 16.11
C GLY A 180 -3.94 4.78 17.15
N LYS A 181 -4.33 4.57 18.41
CA LYS A 181 -3.43 4.42 19.56
C LYS A 181 -3.92 3.25 20.39
N GLY A 182 -3.58 2.03 19.93
CA GLY A 182 -3.88 0.79 20.67
C GLY A 182 -3.12 0.73 22.01
N GLY A 183 -3.74 0.15 23.02
CA GLY A 183 -3.10 -0.05 24.31
C GLY A 183 -1.96 -1.10 24.20
N ASN A 184 -0.81 -0.81 24.80
CA ASN A 184 0.23 -1.82 25.06
C ASN A 184 0.03 -2.36 26.48
N ILE A 185 -0.46 -3.60 26.58
CA ILE A 185 -0.79 -4.21 27.87
C ILE A 185 0.33 -5.18 28.26
N VAL A 186 1.00 -4.89 29.39
CA VAL A 186 2.11 -5.69 29.91
C VAL A 186 1.67 -6.37 31.20
N PHE A 187 1.61 -7.70 31.19
CA PHE A 187 1.28 -8.50 32.38
C PHE A 187 2.50 -8.73 33.29
N ALA A 188 2.24 -9.17 34.52
CA ALA A 188 3.30 -9.34 35.54
C ALA A 188 4.36 -10.40 35.18
N ASP A 189 4.01 -11.37 34.35
CA ASP A 189 4.88 -12.45 33.85
C ASP A 189 5.56 -12.13 32.53
N ALA A 190 5.42 -10.90 32.03
CA ALA A 190 6.05 -10.46 30.79
C ALA A 190 7.59 -10.44 30.94
N PRO A 191 8.35 -10.66 29.84
CA PRO A 191 9.81 -10.54 29.87
C PRO A 191 10.27 -9.17 30.37
N SER A 192 11.40 -9.12 31.08
CA SER A 192 11.93 -7.89 31.69
C SER A 192 12.19 -6.75 30.70
N ASN A 193 12.33 -7.05 29.42
CA ASN A 193 12.52 -6.10 28.33
C ASN A 193 11.22 -5.59 27.70
N ALA A 194 10.04 -6.11 28.07
CA ALA A 194 8.76 -5.81 27.41
C ALA A 194 8.44 -4.31 27.36
N VAL A 195 8.67 -3.58 28.46
CA VAL A 195 8.44 -2.13 28.52
C VAL A 195 9.42 -1.38 27.60
N ARG A 196 10.71 -1.74 27.63
CA ARG A 196 11.74 -1.14 26.78
C ARG A 196 11.42 -1.35 25.29
N ASP A 197 11.01 -2.56 24.94
CA ASP A 197 10.71 -2.90 23.54
C ASP A 197 9.40 -2.25 23.08
N GLY A 198 8.42 -2.12 23.97
CA GLY A 198 7.20 -1.32 23.74
C GLY A 198 7.52 0.16 23.47
N ILE A 199 8.43 0.76 24.23
CA ILE A 199 8.89 2.14 24.00
C ILE A 199 9.62 2.27 22.66
N ARG A 200 10.51 1.33 22.32
CA ARG A 200 11.19 1.32 21.03
C ARG A 200 10.20 1.26 19.86
N ASN A 201 9.19 0.41 19.97
CA ASN A 201 8.15 0.29 18.94
C ASN A 201 7.36 1.59 18.77
N VAL A 202 6.95 2.22 19.86
CA VAL A 202 6.23 3.51 19.82
C VAL A 202 7.08 4.63 19.21
N MET A 203 8.39 4.63 19.51
CA MET A 203 9.32 5.64 18.99
C MET A 203 9.87 5.32 17.60
N SER A 204 9.61 4.12 17.08
CA SER A 204 10.03 3.73 15.74
C SER A 204 9.42 4.67 14.70
N ASN A 205 10.17 4.93 13.63
CA ASN A 205 9.78 5.90 12.60
C ASN A 205 9.44 7.29 13.18
N SER A 206 10.16 7.71 14.22
CA SER A 206 9.92 8.96 14.96
C SER A 206 8.50 9.08 15.55
N GLY A 207 7.87 7.97 15.93
CA GLY A 207 6.50 7.90 16.42
C GLY A 207 5.44 8.15 15.35
N GLN A 208 5.79 8.04 14.06
CA GLN A 208 4.92 8.37 12.93
C GLN A 208 4.25 7.13 12.30
N SER A 209 4.00 6.12 13.09
CA SER A 209 3.20 4.95 12.68
C SER A 209 1.75 5.08 13.15
N CYS A 210 0.85 4.42 12.47
CA CYS A 210 -0.61 4.51 12.70
C CYS A 210 -1.00 4.54 14.17
#